data_8b51753e9f60e085deade62eb920c088
#
_entry.id   8b51753e9f60e085deade62eb920c088
#
_cell.length_a   1.000
_cell.length_b   1.000
_cell.length_c   1.000
_cell.angle_alpha   90.00
_cell.angle_beta   90.00
_cell.angle_gamma   90.00
#
_symmetry.space_group_name_H-M   'P 1'
#
loop_
_entity.id
_entity.type
_entity.pdbx_description
1 polymer ?
#
loop_
_entity_poly.entity_id
_entity_poly.type
_entity_poly.pdbx_seq_one_letter_code
_entity_poly.pdbx_strand_id
1 'polypeptide(L)'
;FSVDQTRAQVGNVGDLVRSGVDDSNLLVKSYLKPYVNGFGANLNTGWNNSARPYKKFGFDLRVNAAFAFIPTSDEFFDIGALQNQFQEVEVLNGVDFTPTVAGESDTRAIIGRRFINPSNGQQEELFSFELPDGTGFGYAPTPMVQATVGLIKDTDISLRLVPTINTPDVDGQVSLFGIGAKHGLNQWIPGGDLLPVDISVQDGYTKFDFNIEAEVNPETGSDIYNSFNASEWEGQEIVLKSSGYTANLLVGKSIPIVSVFGGVGFQSSTTDIAANGAYPVTVPNENYNQTTSPEPRAIESVTD
;
A
#
# COMPACT_ATOMS: atom_id res chain seq x y z
N PHE A 1 -12.91 -14.39 8.81
CA PHE A 1 -11.63 -13.76 9.21
C PHE A 1 -11.65 -13.59 10.70
N SER A 2 -10.70 -14.18 11.40
CA SER A 2 -10.51 -13.87 12.82
C SER A 2 -9.59 -12.65 12.91
N VAL A 3 -9.88 -11.76 13.83
CA VAL A 3 -9.05 -10.58 14.18
C VAL A 3 -7.60 -11.01 14.45
N ASP A 4 -7.40 -12.20 15.00
CA ASP A 4 -6.08 -12.78 15.30
C ASP A 4 -5.23 -13.03 14.03
N GLN A 5 -5.83 -13.44 12.91
CA GLN A 5 -5.09 -13.64 11.65
C GLN A 5 -4.62 -12.32 11.04
N THR A 6 -5.45 -11.28 11.12
CA THR A 6 -5.06 -9.94 10.59
C THR A 6 -3.95 -9.31 11.43
N ARG A 7 -4.00 -9.44 12.76
CA ARG A 7 -2.93 -8.95 13.66
C ARG A 7 -1.62 -9.71 13.46
N ALA A 8 -1.68 -11.02 13.26
CA ALA A 8 -0.49 -11.83 12.97
C ALA A 8 0.17 -11.41 11.64
N GLN A 9 -0.63 -11.08 10.62
CA GLN A 9 -0.09 -10.61 9.32
C GLN A 9 0.57 -9.24 9.42
N VAL A 10 -0.01 -8.30 10.17
CA VAL A 10 0.58 -6.96 10.39
C VAL A 10 1.89 -7.06 11.18
N GLY A 11 1.94 -7.90 12.23
CA GLY A 11 3.18 -8.16 12.97
C GLY A 11 4.29 -8.69 12.07
N ASN A 12 3.96 -9.63 11.18
CA ASN A 12 4.94 -10.21 10.25
C ASN A 12 5.44 -9.20 9.18
N VAL A 13 4.64 -8.19 8.79
CA VAL A 13 5.12 -7.11 7.91
C VAL A 13 6.15 -6.23 8.62
N GLY A 14 5.99 -6.01 9.92
CA GLY A 14 6.98 -5.33 10.76
C GLY A 14 8.34 -6.05 10.79
N ASP A 15 8.36 -7.39 10.70
CA ASP A 15 9.61 -8.15 10.66
C ASP A 15 10.46 -7.85 9.41
N LEU A 16 9.84 -7.40 8.30
CA LEU A 16 10.57 -7.01 7.09
C LEU A 16 11.57 -5.88 7.36
N VAL A 17 11.29 -5.01 8.31
CA VAL A 17 12.15 -3.87 8.65
C VAL A 17 13.45 -4.32 9.33
N ARG A 18 13.50 -5.53 9.90
CA ARG A 18 14.70 -6.10 10.52
C ARG A 18 15.84 -6.38 9.55
N SER A 19 15.56 -6.40 8.23
CA SER A 19 16.58 -6.63 7.20
C SER A 19 17.47 -5.42 6.90
N GLY A 20 17.33 -4.32 7.63
CA GLY A 20 18.01 -3.06 7.35
C GLY A 20 17.22 -2.20 6.34
N VAL A 21 17.54 -0.91 6.25
CA VAL A 21 16.72 0.07 5.49
C VAL A 21 16.59 -0.30 4.00
N ASP A 22 17.71 -0.58 3.34
CA ASP A 22 17.72 -0.80 1.89
C ASP A 22 17.01 -2.11 1.52
N ASP A 23 17.33 -3.19 2.21
CA ASP A 23 16.76 -4.51 1.95
C ASP A 23 15.29 -4.57 2.35
N SER A 24 14.91 -3.90 3.45
CA SER A 24 13.51 -3.73 3.87
C SER A 24 12.68 -3.02 2.82
N ASN A 25 13.20 -1.94 2.24
CA ASN A 25 12.52 -1.22 1.17
C ASN A 25 12.24 -2.09 -0.05
N LEU A 26 13.19 -2.97 -0.42
CA LEU A 26 13.02 -3.92 -1.53
C LEU A 26 11.94 -4.95 -1.20
N LEU A 27 11.98 -5.52 0.02
CA LEU A 27 11.04 -6.54 0.47
C LEU A 27 9.62 -5.99 0.59
N VAL A 28 9.45 -4.87 1.31
CA VAL A 28 8.13 -4.24 1.51
C VAL A 28 7.50 -3.82 0.19
N LYS A 29 8.28 -3.20 -0.70
CA LYS A 29 7.79 -2.82 -2.03
C LYS A 29 7.34 -4.02 -2.85
N SER A 30 8.13 -5.10 -2.84
CA SER A 30 7.80 -6.31 -3.61
C SER A 30 6.57 -7.00 -3.03
N TYR A 31 6.48 -7.13 -1.71
CA TYR A 31 5.36 -7.75 -1.01
C TYR A 31 4.05 -6.98 -1.22
N LEU A 32 4.04 -5.65 -1.06
CA LEU A 32 2.82 -4.82 -1.14
C LEU A 32 2.43 -4.41 -2.56
N LYS A 33 3.32 -4.57 -3.55
CA LYS A 33 3.14 -4.09 -4.93
C LYS A 33 1.76 -4.37 -5.54
N PRO A 34 1.17 -5.58 -5.45
CA PRO A 34 -0.13 -5.85 -6.08
C PRO A 34 -1.25 -4.99 -5.50
N TYR A 35 -1.30 -4.86 -4.18
CA TYR A 35 -2.32 -4.03 -3.52
C TYR A 35 -2.11 -2.54 -3.78
N VAL A 36 -0.87 -2.07 -3.74
CA VAL A 36 -0.52 -0.69 -4.07
C VAL A 36 -0.97 -0.32 -5.48
N ASN A 37 -0.70 -1.20 -6.46
CA ASN A 37 -1.15 -1.02 -7.84
C ASN A 37 -2.68 -1.05 -7.94
N GLY A 38 -3.33 -1.99 -7.24
CA GLY A 38 -4.78 -2.11 -7.19
C GLY A 38 -5.46 -0.88 -6.58
N PHE A 39 -4.98 -0.41 -5.44
CA PHE A 39 -5.49 0.82 -4.82
C PHE A 39 -5.28 2.03 -5.73
N GLY A 40 -4.08 2.20 -6.31
CA GLY A 40 -3.80 3.28 -7.24
C GLY A 40 -4.75 3.30 -8.44
N ALA A 41 -5.07 2.14 -9.02
CA ALA A 41 -6.05 2.03 -10.09
C ALA A 41 -7.46 2.41 -9.61
N ASN A 42 -7.86 1.94 -8.43
CA ASN A 42 -9.17 2.23 -7.85
C ASN A 42 -9.39 3.72 -7.56
N LEU A 43 -8.35 4.46 -7.12
CA LEU A 43 -8.45 5.91 -6.86
C LEU A 43 -8.88 6.70 -8.11
N ASN A 44 -8.57 6.18 -9.29
CA ASN A 44 -8.88 6.81 -10.57
C ASN A 44 -10.26 6.43 -11.14
N THR A 45 -10.96 5.46 -10.54
CA THR A 45 -12.23 4.94 -11.04
C THR A 45 -13.44 5.60 -10.39
N GLY A 46 -14.65 5.31 -10.90
CA GLY A 46 -15.92 5.66 -10.26
C GLY A 46 -16.30 7.14 -10.27
N TRP A 47 -15.57 8.02 -10.98
CA TRP A 47 -15.88 9.44 -11.04
C TRP A 47 -17.21 9.76 -11.74
N ASN A 48 -17.58 8.95 -12.73
CA ASN A 48 -18.70 9.23 -13.62
C ASN A 48 -19.78 8.13 -13.55
N ASN A 49 -21.03 8.54 -13.69
CA ASN A 49 -22.20 7.71 -13.93
C ASN A 49 -22.89 8.02 -15.27
N SER A 50 -22.47 9.09 -15.91
CA SER A 50 -22.92 9.50 -17.25
C SER A 50 -21.92 10.46 -17.90
N ALA A 51 -21.98 10.62 -19.22
CA ALA A 51 -21.28 11.70 -19.92
C ALA A 51 -21.97 13.05 -19.73
N ARG A 52 -23.29 13.07 -19.46
CA ARG A 52 -24.04 14.31 -19.25
C ARG A 52 -23.76 14.90 -17.88
N PRO A 53 -23.35 16.19 -17.79
CA PRO A 53 -23.32 16.92 -16.54
C PRO A 53 -24.73 17.11 -15.94
N TYR A 54 -24.80 17.31 -14.64
CA TYR A 54 -26.05 17.59 -13.92
C TYR A 54 -26.56 18.99 -14.29
N LYS A 55 -27.87 19.16 -14.23
CA LYS A 55 -28.47 20.50 -14.34
C LYS A 55 -28.03 21.35 -13.16
N LYS A 56 -28.05 22.67 -13.34
CA LYS A 56 -27.74 23.64 -12.28
C LYS A 56 -28.47 23.29 -10.99
N PHE A 57 -27.71 23.16 -9.88
CA PHE A 57 -28.16 22.74 -8.55
C PHE A 57 -28.72 21.30 -8.47
N GLY A 58 -28.64 20.52 -9.55
CA GLY A 58 -28.81 19.07 -9.45
C GLY A 58 -27.67 18.51 -8.60
N PHE A 59 -27.97 17.57 -7.74
CA PHE A 59 -26.96 16.92 -6.90
C PHE A 59 -27.09 15.39 -6.97
N ASP A 60 -26.02 14.74 -6.64
CA ASP A 60 -25.91 13.29 -6.58
C ASP A 60 -25.03 12.91 -5.38
N LEU A 61 -25.45 11.91 -4.63
CA LEU A 61 -24.68 11.32 -3.54
C LEU A 61 -24.56 9.82 -3.80
N ARG A 62 -23.34 9.33 -3.91
CA ARG A 62 -23.05 7.91 -4.22
C ARG A 62 -22.13 7.28 -3.20
N VAL A 63 -22.42 6.05 -2.88
CA VAL A 63 -21.49 5.14 -2.22
C VAL A 63 -21.02 4.14 -3.29
N ASN A 64 -19.75 4.13 -3.57
CA ASN A 64 -19.11 3.27 -4.56
C ASN A 64 -18.15 2.31 -3.85
N ALA A 65 -17.99 1.12 -4.40
CA ALA A 65 -16.90 0.22 -4.08
C ALA A 65 -16.19 -0.15 -5.37
N ALA A 66 -14.92 0.19 -5.49
CA ALA A 66 -14.07 -0.25 -6.58
C ALA A 66 -13.31 -1.50 -6.17
N PHE A 67 -13.12 -2.43 -7.10
CA PHE A 67 -12.38 -3.67 -6.90
C PHE A 67 -11.36 -3.79 -8.03
N ALA A 68 -10.09 -3.68 -7.72
CA ALA A 68 -9.03 -4.02 -8.65
C ALA A 68 -8.68 -5.50 -8.49
N PHE A 69 -8.88 -6.28 -9.55
CA PHE A 69 -8.49 -7.68 -9.56
C PHE A 69 -6.99 -7.79 -9.80
N ILE A 70 -6.34 -8.60 -8.96
CA ILE A 70 -4.90 -8.84 -9.02
C ILE A 70 -4.67 -10.06 -9.91
N PRO A 71 -3.81 -9.93 -10.94
CA PRO A 71 -3.43 -11.08 -11.76
C PRO A 71 -2.73 -12.14 -10.91
N THR A 72 -2.96 -13.42 -11.24
CA THR A 72 -2.31 -14.54 -10.54
C THR A 72 -0.78 -14.52 -10.65
N SER A 73 -0.24 -13.86 -11.70
CA SER A 73 1.20 -13.61 -11.84
C SER A 73 1.76 -12.71 -10.75
N ASP A 74 0.92 -11.92 -10.10
CA ASP A 74 1.31 -10.94 -9.07
C ASP A 74 1.02 -11.45 -7.65
N GLU A 75 0.49 -12.68 -7.50
CA GLU A 75 0.31 -13.34 -6.20
C GLU A 75 1.65 -13.74 -5.58
N PHE A 76 2.70 -13.90 -6.40
CA PHE A 76 4.05 -14.25 -5.97
C PHE A 76 5.07 -13.28 -6.56
N PHE A 77 6.19 -13.09 -5.88
CA PHE A 77 7.33 -12.37 -6.43
C PHE A 77 8.61 -13.22 -6.41
N ASP A 78 9.50 -12.94 -7.36
CA ASP A 78 10.77 -13.64 -7.52
C ASP A 78 11.79 -13.11 -6.51
N ILE A 79 11.88 -13.78 -5.35
CA ILE A 79 12.83 -13.46 -4.29
C ILE A 79 14.25 -13.88 -4.65
N GLY A 80 14.40 -14.93 -5.47
CA GLY A 80 15.70 -15.37 -5.96
C GLY A 80 16.38 -14.32 -6.85
N ALA A 81 15.60 -13.65 -7.71
CA ALA A 81 16.12 -12.53 -8.50
C ALA A 81 16.36 -11.29 -7.63
N LEU A 82 15.49 -11.02 -6.64
CA LEU A 82 15.62 -9.89 -5.74
C LEU A 82 16.85 -10.00 -4.84
N GLN A 83 17.22 -11.21 -4.41
CA GLN A 83 18.40 -11.50 -3.57
C GLN A 83 19.69 -10.89 -4.12
N ASN A 84 19.83 -10.77 -5.43
CA ASN A 84 21.03 -10.16 -6.04
C ASN A 84 21.16 -8.65 -5.75
N GLN A 85 20.14 -8.02 -5.20
CA GLN A 85 20.10 -6.60 -4.83
C GLN A 85 20.26 -6.40 -3.33
N PHE A 86 20.16 -7.46 -2.51
CA PHE A 86 20.32 -7.37 -1.07
C PHE A 86 21.75 -7.02 -0.69
N GLN A 87 21.89 -6.20 0.32
CA GLN A 87 23.18 -5.74 0.86
C GLN A 87 23.54 -6.45 2.17
N GLU A 88 22.54 -6.70 3.02
CA GLU A 88 22.72 -7.15 4.39
C GLU A 88 22.20 -8.58 4.63
N VAL A 89 21.17 -8.99 3.90
CA VAL A 89 20.50 -10.26 4.11
C VAL A 89 20.60 -11.20 2.91
N GLU A 90 20.28 -12.47 3.14
CA GLU A 90 20.25 -13.52 2.12
C GLU A 90 19.01 -14.43 2.30
N VAL A 91 18.62 -15.15 1.24
CA VAL A 91 17.58 -16.19 1.30
C VAL A 91 18.21 -17.48 1.82
N LEU A 92 17.76 -17.95 2.99
CA LEU A 92 18.40 -19.08 3.69
C LEU A 92 17.91 -20.45 3.24
N ASN A 93 16.65 -20.55 2.79
CA ASN A 93 16.00 -21.81 2.43
C ASN A 93 15.97 -22.12 0.94
N GLY A 94 16.58 -21.29 0.09
CA GLY A 94 16.72 -21.51 -1.35
C GLY A 94 15.40 -21.47 -2.13
N VAL A 95 14.39 -20.80 -1.62
CA VAL A 95 13.11 -20.58 -2.31
C VAL A 95 13.26 -19.45 -3.31
N ASP A 96 12.84 -19.68 -4.56
CA ASP A 96 12.92 -18.69 -5.63
C ASP A 96 11.69 -17.74 -5.65
N PHE A 97 10.53 -18.22 -5.24
CA PHE A 97 9.27 -17.46 -5.23
C PHE A 97 8.63 -17.49 -3.86
N THR A 98 8.09 -16.35 -3.45
CA THR A 98 7.39 -16.20 -2.16
C THR A 98 6.12 -15.37 -2.37
N PRO A 99 5.05 -15.56 -1.56
CA PRO A 99 3.81 -14.84 -1.76
C PRO A 99 3.97 -13.34 -1.56
N THR A 100 3.19 -12.59 -2.35
CA THR A 100 2.90 -11.18 -2.08
C THR A 100 1.74 -11.10 -1.09
N VAL A 101 1.35 -9.89 -0.70
CA VAL A 101 0.16 -9.65 0.15
C VAL A 101 -1.14 -10.25 -0.43
N ALA A 102 -1.20 -10.49 -1.74
CA ALA A 102 -2.36 -11.08 -2.43
C ALA A 102 -2.29 -12.60 -2.58
N GLY A 103 -1.09 -13.19 -2.44
CA GLY A 103 -0.88 -14.63 -2.54
C GLY A 103 -1.08 -15.35 -1.22
N GLU A 104 -0.95 -16.66 -1.24
CA GLU A 104 -0.98 -17.54 -0.06
C GLU A 104 -0.11 -18.76 -0.35
N SER A 105 0.74 -19.16 0.61
CA SER A 105 1.60 -20.33 0.45
C SER A 105 2.11 -20.87 1.79
N ASP A 106 2.07 -22.19 1.92
CA ASP A 106 2.72 -22.89 3.05
C ASP A 106 4.26 -22.83 2.97
N THR A 107 4.81 -22.49 1.81
CA THR A 107 6.25 -22.38 1.58
C THR A 107 6.63 -20.94 1.29
N ARG A 108 7.32 -20.33 2.22
CA ARG A 108 7.75 -18.93 2.16
C ARG A 108 9.27 -18.85 2.26
N ALA A 109 9.82 -17.75 1.75
CA ALA A 109 11.24 -17.50 1.88
C ALA A 109 11.61 -17.19 3.34
N ILE A 110 12.72 -17.75 3.79
CA ILE A 110 13.36 -17.41 5.06
C ILE A 110 14.49 -16.45 4.74
N ILE A 111 14.40 -15.25 5.26
CA ILE A 111 15.42 -14.20 5.12
C ILE A 111 16.25 -14.17 6.40
N GLY A 112 17.53 -13.98 6.25
CA GLY A 112 18.41 -13.86 7.40
C GLY A 112 19.79 -13.34 7.06
N ARG A 113 20.57 -13.09 8.07
CA ARG A 113 21.97 -12.67 7.96
C ARG A 113 22.88 -13.66 8.65
N ARG A 114 23.98 -13.98 8.03
CA ARG A 114 25.04 -14.78 8.62
C ARG A 114 26.27 -13.92 8.86
N PHE A 115 27.03 -14.27 9.90
CA PHE A 115 28.30 -13.61 10.21
C PHE A 115 29.35 -14.65 10.57
N ILE A 116 30.62 -14.25 10.50
CA ILE A 116 31.72 -15.10 10.97
C ILE A 116 31.95 -14.77 12.44
N ASN A 117 31.71 -15.75 13.32
CA ASN A 117 31.95 -15.58 14.75
C ASN A 117 33.47 -15.44 14.97
N PRO A 118 33.90 -14.27 15.50
CA PRO A 118 35.33 -14.00 15.68
C PRO A 118 36.02 -14.89 16.72
N SER A 119 35.25 -15.58 17.56
CA SER A 119 35.81 -16.46 18.61
C SER A 119 36.21 -17.86 18.10
N ASN A 120 35.52 -18.35 17.08
CA ASN A 120 35.72 -19.73 16.58
C ASN A 120 35.95 -19.78 15.06
N GLY A 121 35.77 -18.65 14.34
CA GLY A 121 35.94 -18.55 12.91
C GLY A 121 34.83 -19.26 12.10
N GLN A 122 33.76 -19.70 12.72
CA GLN A 122 32.64 -20.37 12.06
C GLN A 122 31.59 -19.37 11.59
N GLN A 123 30.91 -19.71 10.49
CA GLN A 123 29.75 -18.97 10.04
C GLN A 123 28.56 -19.35 10.90
N GLU A 124 27.94 -18.37 11.53
CA GLU A 124 26.76 -18.52 12.38
C GLU A 124 25.65 -17.62 11.87
N GLU A 125 24.40 -18.00 12.14
CA GLU A 125 23.22 -17.19 11.84
C GLU A 125 23.10 -16.07 12.89
N LEU A 126 23.01 -14.83 12.40
CA LEU A 126 22.82 -13.66 13.24
C LEU A 126 21.34 -13.52 13.65
N PHE A 127 20.48 -13.58 12.65
CA PHE A 127 19.03 -13.64 12.77
C PHE A 127 18.42 -14.28 11.51
N SER A 128 17.20 -14.76 11.64
CA SER A 128 16.36 -15.16 10.50
C SER A 128 14.89 -14.99 10.84
N PHE A 129 14.09 -14.72 9.83
CA PHE A 129 12.64 -14.68 9.91
C PHE A 129 12.03 -15.19 8.61
N GLU A 130 10.83 -15.75 8.72
CA GLU A 130 10.06 -16.17 7.57
C GLU A 130 9.27 -14.98 7.03
N LEU A 131 9.27 -14.77 5.71
CA LEU A 131 8.48 -13.70 5.10
C LEU A 131 6.98 -13.91 5.37
N PRO A 132 6.22 -12.80 5.51
CA PRO A 132 4.80 -12.89 5.80
C PRO A 132 4.06 -13.63 4.69
N ASP A 133 3.03 -14.36 5.08
CA ASP A 133 2.05 -14.89 4.13
C ASP A 133 1.14 -13.77 3.62
N GLY A 134 0.51 -13.97 2.50
CA GLY A 134 -0.48 -13.03 1.98
C GLY A 134 -1.88 -13.29 2.52
N THR A 135 -2.82 -12.50 2.05
CA THR A 135 -4.22 -12.59 2.46
C THR A 135 -5.01 -13.64 1.68
N GLY A 136 -4.45 -14.16 0.57
CA GLY A 136 -5.15 -15.00 -0.40
C GLY A 136 -6.26 -14.25 -1.18
N PHE A 137 -6.40 -12.93 -0.99
CA PHE A 137 -7.40 -12.14 -1.73
C PHE A 137 -6.83 -11.60 -3.02
N GLY A 138 -7.27 -12.15 -4.14
CA GLY A 138 -6.91 -11.70 -5.48
C GLY A 138 -7.60 -10.38 -5.90
N TYR A 139 -7.93 -9.50 -4.96
CA TYR A 139 -8.53 -8.19 -5.26
C TYR A 139 -8.27 -7.17 -4.15
N ALA A 140 -8.13 -5.91 -4.54
CA ALA A 140 -8.00 -4.77 -3.63
C ALA A 140 -9.32 -3.97 -3.61
N PRO A 141 -10.09 -3.96 -2.51
CA PRO A 141 -11.32 -3.20 -2.40
C PRO A 141 -11.04 -1.75 -1.98
N THR A 142 -11.76 -0.79 -2.56
CA THR A 142 -11.68 0.62 -2.18
C THR A 142 -13.09 1.21 -2.10
N PRO A 143 -13.68 1.30 -0.92
CA PRO A 143 -14.96 1.99 -0.71
C PRO A 143 -14.78 3.50 -0.78
N MET A 144 -15.74 4.21 -1.40
CA MET A 144 -15.69 5.65 -1.59
C MET A 144 -17.09 6.25 -1.47
N VAL A 145 -17.18 7.41 -0.82
CA VAL A 145 -18.39 8.25 -0.83
C VAL A 145 -18.11 9.47 -1.70
N GLN A 146 -18.98 9.74 -2.66
CA GLN A 146 -18.84 10.89 -3.58
C GLN A 146 -20.12 11.70 -3.62
N ALA A 147 -19.99 13.01 -3.42
CA ALA A 147 -21.03 14.00 -3.67
C ALA A 147 -20.70 14.79 -4.93
N THR A 148 -21.69 15.03 -5.77
CA THR A 148 -21.54 15.83 -7.01
C THR A 148 -22.63 16.87 -7.08
N VAL A 149 -22.29 18.09 -7.48
CA VAL A 149 -23.23 19.18 -7.70
C VAL A 149 -23.06 19.78 -9.09
N GLY A 150 -24.17 19.95 -9.79
CA GLY A 150 -24.24 20.65 -11.07
C GLY A 150 -24.21 22.17 -10.88
N LEU A 151 -23.34 22.81 -11.64
CA LEU A 151 -23.17 24.26 -11.68
C LEU A 151 -23.76 24.85 -12.97
N ILE A 152 -23.42 26.09 -13.26
CA ILE A 152 -23.74 26.75 -14.53
C ILE A 152 -22.85 26.21 -15.66
N LYS A 153 -23.29 26.43 -16.93
CA LYS A 153 -22.55 26.06 -18.14
C LYS A 153 -22.14 24.58 -18.17
N ASP A 154 -23.11 23.70 -17.86
CA ASP A 154 -22.92 22.24 -17.90
C ASP A 154 -21.62 21.78 -17.22
N THR A 155 -21.40 22.26 -16.01
CA THR A 155 -20.23 21.92 -15.22
C THR A 155 -20.65 21.23 -13.93
N ASP A 156 -20.02 20.11 -13.58
CA ASP A 156 -20.16 19.46 -12.30
C ASP A 156 -18.88 19.61 -11.48
N ILE A 157 -19.05 19.76 -10.17
CA ILE A 157 -17.97 19.58 -9.21
C ILE A 157 -18.31 18.38 -8.34
N SER A 158 -17.34 17.51 -8.16
CA SER A 158 -17.44 16.31 -7.33
C SER A 158 -16.46 16.37 -6.17
N LEU A 159 -16.90 15.90 -5.02
CA LEU A 159 -16.08 15.73 -3.83
C LEU A 159 -16.16 14.27 -3.38
N ARG A 160 -15.01 13.65 -3.13
CA ARG A 160 -14.91 12.32 -2.49
C ARG A 160 -14.40 12.49 -1.08
N LEU A 161 -14.98 11.74 -0.17
CA LEU A 161 -14.60 11.80 1.22
C LEU A 161 -14.83 10.44 1.89
N VAL A 162 -13.78 9.91 2.50
CA VAL A 162 -13.87 8.96 3.61
C VAL A 162 -13.15 9.65 4.77
N PRO A 163 -13.88 10.07 5.82
CA PRO A 163 -13.26 10.66 6.99
C PRO A 163 -12.29 9.66 7.62
N THR A 164 -11.36 10.14 8.43
CA THR A 164 -10.45 9.23 9.14
C THR A 164 -11.25 8.23 9.97
N ILE A 165 -11.08 6.96 9.66
CA ILE A 165 -11.73 5.83 10.31
C ILE A 165 -10.61 5.00 10.96
N ASN A 166 -10.75 4.74 12.25
CA ASN A 166 -9.91 3.77 12.93
C ASN A 166 -10.33 2.36 12.51
N THR A 167 -9.36 1.55 12.17
CA THR A 167 -9.55 0.13 11.82
C THR A 167 -9.05 -0.71 13.00
N PRO A 168 -9.92 -1.06 13.97
CA PRO A 168 -9.49 -1.71 15.22
C PRO A 168 -8.81 -3.07 15.01
N ASP A 169 -9.13 -3.72 13.89
CA ASP A 169 -8.60 -5.05 13.57
C ASP A 169 -7.10 -5.03 13.21
N VAL A 170 -6.57 -3.86 12.81
CA VAL A 170 -5.16 -3.70 12.40
C VAL A 170 -4.48 -2.52 13.11
N ASP A 171 -5.09 -1.98 14.15
CA ASP A 171 -4.65 -0.78 14.87
C ASP A 171 -4.20 0.34 13.92
N GLY A 172 -5.05 0.61 12.91
CA GLY A 172 -4.72 1.49 11.81
C GLY A 172 -5.76 2.58 11.58
N GLN A 173 -5.39 3.53 10.75
CA GLN A 173 -6.25 4.62 10.33
C GLN A 173 -6.29 4.72 8.81
N VAL A 174 -7.47 4.93 8.26
CA VAL A 174 -7.67 5.13 6.83
C VAL A 174 -8.44 6.43 6.58
N SER A 175 -8.01 7.19 5.58
CA SER A 175 -8.74 8.35 5.09
C SER A 175 -8.62 8.51 3.58
N LEU A 176 -9.63 9.14 2.96
CA LEU A 176 -9.64 9.44 1.54
C LEU A 176 -10.28 10.80 1.29
N PHE A 177 -9.62 11.60 0.47
CA PHE A 177 -10.12 12.87 -0.04
C PHE A 177 -9.91 12.95 -1.55
N GLY A 178 -10.91 13.46 -2.28
CA GLY A 178 -10.78 13.69 -3.69
C GLY A 178 -11.64 14.84 -4.18
N ILE A 179 -11.19 15.50 -5.23
CA ILE A 179 -11.91 16.55 -5.93
C ILE A 179 -11.90 16.27 -7.42
N GLY A 180 -13.01 16.54 -8.10
CA GLY A 180 -13.12 16.36 -9.53
C GLY A 180 -14.06 17.38 -10.16
N ALA A 181 -13.89 17.58 -11.46
CA ALA A 181 -14.75 18.42 -12.27
C ALA A 181 -15.14 17.69 -13.56
N LYS A 182 -16.35 17.89 -14.04
CA LYS A 182 -16.81 17.45 -15.36
C LYS A 182 -17.45 18.62 -16.09
N HIS A 183 -17.11 18.81 -17.37
CA HIS A 183 -17.61 19.92 -18.19
C HIS A 183 -18.17 19.42 -19.52
N GLY A 184 -19.40 19.79 -19.81
CA GLY A 184 -20.07 19.47 -21.07
C GLY A 184 -19.55 20.29 -22.25
N LEU A 185 -19.18 19.62 -23.33
CA LEU A 185 -18.60 20.21 -24.49
C LEU A 185 -19.64 20.57 -25.56
N ASN A 186 -20.84 19.98 -25.52
CA ASN A 186 -21.89 20.23 -26.55
C ASN A 186 -22.17 21.72 -26.74
N GLN A 187 -22.23 22.50 -25.66
CA GLN A 187 -22.47 23.95 -25.70
C GLN A 187 -21.43 24.76 -26.50
N TRP A 188 -20.24 24.19 -26.75
CA TRP A 188 -19.15 24.83 -27.47
C TRP A 188 -19.03 24.37 -28.93
N ILE A 189 -19.77 23.35 -29.32
CA ILE A 189 -19.77 22.77 -30.67
C ILE A 189 -20.90 23.44 -31.48
N PRO A 190 -20.66 24.04 -32.63
CA PRO A 190 -21.73 24.55 -33.49
C PRO A 190 -22.74 23.43 -33.80
N GLY A 191 -24.02 23.63 -33.43
CA GLY A 191 -25.06 22.61 -33.56
C GLY A 191 -24.96 21.47 -32.57
N GLY A 192 -24.11 21.58 -31.53
CA GLY A 192 -23.88 20.54 -30.51
C GLY A 192 -25.12 20.18 -29.72
N ASP A 193 -26.05 21.11 -29.50
CA ASP A 193 -27.34 20.82 -28.84
C ASP A 193 -28.26 19.89 -29.66
N LEU A 194 -28.00 19.71 -30.92
CA LEU A 194 -28.72 18.80 -31.82
C LEU A 194 -28.10 17.41 -31.88
N LEU A 195 -26.91 17.22 -31.27
CA LEU A 195 -26.26 15.94 -31.26
C LEU A 195 -27.08 14.97 -30.39
N PRO A 196 -27.22 13.71 -30.85
CA PRO A 196 -27.97 12.69 -30.11
C PRO A 196 -27.18 12.16 -28.90
N VAL A 197 -26.00 12.69 -28.62
CA VAL A 197 -25.07 12.26 -27.57
C VAL A 197 -24.54 13.46 -26.79
N ASP A 198 -24.21 13.20 -25.53
CA ASP A 198 -23.53 14.15 -24.64
C ASP A 198 -22.01 13.89 -24.73
N ILE A 199 -21.23 14.95 -24.85
CA ILE A 199 -19.77 14.91 -24.87
C ILE A 199 -19.27 15.76 -23.72
N SER A 200 -18.33 15.23 -22.91
CA SER A 200 -17.76 15.97 -21.78
C SER A 200 -16.30 15.59 -21.53
N VAL A 201 -15.58 16.49 -20.90
CA VAL A 201 -14.29 16.23 -20.28
C VAL A 201 -14.47 16.12 -18.78
N GLN A 202 -13.67 15.26 -18.16
CA GLN A 202 -13.68 15.06 -16.71
C GLN A 202 -12.25 14.95 -16.21
N ASP A 203 -11.97 15.64 -15.11
CA ASP A 203 -10.74 15.57 -14.35
C ASP A 203 -11.05 15.17 -12.91
N GLY A 204 -10.14 14.42 -12.27
CA GLY A 204 -10.27 14.02 -10.89
C GLY A 204 -8.93 13.75 -10.24
N TYR A 205 -8.82 14.16 -8.99
CA TYR A 205 -7.67 13.88 -8.13
C TYR A 205 -8.15 13.30 -6.82
N THR A 206 -7.51 12.21 -6.37
CA THR A 206 -7.82 11.54 -5.11
C THR A 206 -6.54 11.31 -4.33
N LYS A 207 -6.56 11.59 -3.03
CA LYS A 207 -5.57 11.18 -2.03
C LYS A 207 -6.15 10.11 -1.13
N PHE A 208 -5.32 9.16 -0.76
CA PHE A 208 -5.61 8.10 0.18
C PHE A 208 -4.43 7.97 1.13
N ASP A 209 -4.70 8.03 2.42
CA ASP A 209 -3.73 7.87 3.48
C ASP A 209 -4.13 6.66 4.33
N PHE A 210 -3.19 5.77 4.59
CA PHE A 210 -3.35 4.60 5.44
C PHE A 210 -2.14 4.48 6.36
N ASN A 211 -2.38 4.46 7.66
CA ASN A 211 -1.36 4.31 8.69
C ASN A 211 -1.69 3.07 9.51
N ILE A 212 -0.67 2.29 9.85
CA ILE A 212 -0.77 1.14 10.74
C ILE A 212 0.28 1.31 11.84
N GLU A 213 -0.12 1.17 13.10
CA GLU A 213 0.82 1.07 14.21
C GLU A 213 1.59 -0.26 14.10
N ALA A 214 2.92 -0.17 14.19
CA ALA A 214 3.80 -1.32 14.18
C ALA A 214 4.41 -1.51 15.58
N GLU A 215 4.52 -2.76 16.03
CA GLU A 215 5.15 -3.12 17.29
C GLU A 215 6.29 -4.10 17.00
N VAL A 216 7.41 -3.60 16.50
CA VAL A 216 8.61 -4.38 16.27
C VAL A 216 9.52 -4.22 17.47
N ASN A 217 9.62 -5.29 18.27
CA ASN A 217 10.48 -5.32 19.43
C ASN A 217 11.77 -6.10 19.12
N PRO A 218 12.87 -5.83 19.86
CA PRO A 218 14.06 -6.66 19.81
C PRO A 218 13.74 -8.13 20.13
N GLU A 219 14.49 -9.06 19.56
CA GLU A 219 14.30 -10.49 19.83
C GLU A 219 14.40 -10.79 21.34
N THR A 220 13.38 -11.48 21.86
CA THR A 220 13.35 -11.91 23.25
C THR A 220 14.31 -13.07 23.47
N GLY A 221 15.13 -13.00 24.53
CA GLY A 221 16.05 -14.07 24.94
C GLY A 221 17.53 -13.80 24.73
N SER A 222 17.91 -12.64 24.18
CA SER A 222 19.29 -12.16 24.23
C SER A 222 19.52 -11.34 25.50
N ASP A 223 20.69 -11.43 26.11
CA ASP A 223 21.10 -10.58 27.24
C ASP A 223 21.08 -9.09 26.85
N ILE A 224 21.12 -8.81 25.54
CA ILE A 224 21.01 -7.50 24.93
C ILE A 224 19.62 -6.88 25.16
N TYR A 225 18.55 -7.68 25.08
CA TYR A 225 17.17 -7.21 25.32
C TYR A 225 16.98 -6.60 26.72
N ASN A 226 17.64 -7.14 27.73
CA ASN A 226 17.54 -6.66 29.11
C ASN A 226 18.19 -5.29 29.35
N SER A 227 18.95 -4.77 28.40
CA SER A 227 19.62 -3.48 28.49
C SER A 227 18.85 -2.32 27.78
N PHE A 228 17.77 -2.60 27.05
CA PHE A 228 17.00 -1.60 26.31
C PHE A 228 15.73 -1.16 27.06
N ASN A 229 15.46 0.13 27.01
CA ASN A 229 14.19 0.69 27.47
C ASN A 229 13.11 0.40 26.41
N ALA A 230 12.00 -0.21 26.80
CA ALA A 230 10.87 -0.48 25.89
C ALA A 230 10.35 0.82 25.21
N SER A 231 10.47 1.97 25.90
CA SER A 231 10.06 3.26 25.36
C SER A 231 10.90 3.75 24.17
N GLU A 232 12.03 3.15 23.86
CA GLU A 232 12.83 3.50 22.68
C GLU A 232 12.19 2.99 21.38
N TRP A 233 11.32 2.00 21.49
CA TRP A 233 10.65 1.33 20.36
C TRP A 233 9.17 1.68 20.26
N GLU A 234 8.70 2.70 20.99
CA GLU A 234 7.32 3.19 20.88
C GLU A 234 7.15 4.13 19.67
N GLY A 235 5.94 4.18 19.14
CA GLY A 235 5.58 5.11 18.07
C GLY A 235 6.01 4.68 16.67
N GLN A 236 6.29 3.40 16.48
CA GLN A 236 6.53 2.83 15.16
C GLN A 236 5.23 2.81 14.37
N GLU A 237 5.29 3.24 13.12
CA GLU A 237 4.15 3.20 12.19
C GLU A 237 4.58 2.90 10.76
N ILE A 238 3.76 2.17 10.03
CA ILE A 238 3.87 2.01 8.58
C ILE A 238 2.84 2.93 7.94
N VAL A 239 3.32 3.86 7.13
CA VAL A 239 2.51 4.88 6.46
C VAL A 239 2.48 4.60 4.96
N LEU A 240 1.28 4.50 4.40
CA LEU A 240 1.05 4.40 2.98
C LEU A 240 0.26 5.62 2.51
N LYS A 241 0.86 6.42 1.63
CA LYS A 241 0.23 7.58 1.00
C LYS A 241 0.11 7.36 -0.48
N SER A 242 -1.12 7.30 -0.97
CA SER A 242 -1.38 7.11 -2.39
C SER A 242 -2.13 8.30 -2.97
N SER A 243 -1.82 8.67 -4.19
CA SER A 243 -2.56 9.68 -4.94
C SER A 243 -2.85 9.20 -6.35
N GLY A 244 -4.03 9.55 -6.85
CA GLY A 244 -4.47 9.22 -8.20
C GLY A 244 -4.95 10.47 -8.93
N TYR A 245 -4.60 10.58 -10.19
CA TYR A 245 -5.08 11.61 -11.12
C TYR A 245 -5.69 10.94 -12.35
N THR A 246 -6.84 11.44 -12.79
CA THR A 246 -7.51 10.96 -14.00
C THR A 246 -8.03 12.13 -14.84
N ALA A 247 -7.89 12.03 -16.15
CA ALA A 247 -8.49 12.94 -17.11
C ALA A 247 -9.15 12.13 -18.23
N ASN A 248 -10.44 12.37 -18.50
CA ASN A 248 -11.23 11.57 -19.42
C ASN A 248 -12.00 12.46 -20.42
N LEU A 249 -12.08 12.00 -21.67
CA LEU A 249 -13.06 12.46 -22.64
C LEU A 249 -14.18 11.42 -22.70
N LEU A 250 -15.40 11.85 -22.41
CA LEU A 250 -16.57 11.00 -22.30
C LEU A 250 -17.58 11.31 -23.41
N VAL A 251 -18.17 10.25 -23.96
CA VAL A 251 -19.29 10.33 -24.90
C VAL A 251 -20.37 9.37 -24.42
N GLY A 252 -21.62 9.80 -24.40
CA GLY A 252 -22.70 8.96 -23.94
C GLY A 252 -24.08 9.54 -24.22
N LYS A 253 -25.10 8.77 -23.80
CA LYS A 253 -26.49 9.20 -23.86
C LYS A 253 -27.21 8.77 -22.60
N SER A 254 -27.92 9.73 -22.02
CA SER A 254 -28.78 9.48 -20.85
C SER A 254 -30.23 9.56 -21.25
N ILE A 255 -30.98 8.51 -20.94
CA ILE A 255 -32.45 8.50 -20.98
C ILE A 255 -32.96 8.36 -19.53
N PRO A 256 -34.25 8.62 -19.23
CA PRO A 256 -34.72 8.73 -17.85
C PRO A 256 -34.39 7.57 -16.92
N ILE A 257 -34.16 6.37 -17.43
CA ILE A 257 -33.94 5.15 -16.63
C ILE A 257 -32.51 4.62 -16.77
N VAL A 258 -31.84 4.86 -17.90
CA VAL A 258 -30.54 4.28 -18.22
C VAL A 258 -29.61 5.31 -18.83
N SER A 259 -28.36 5.31 -18.41
CA SER A 259 -27.27 6.05 -19.07
C SER A 259 -26.25 5.06 -19.63
N VAL A 260 -25.91 5.22 -20.89
CA VAL A 260 -24.84 4.50 -21.56
C VAL A 260 -23.77 5.48 -21.95
N PHE A 261 -22.54 5.26 -21.53
CA PHE A 261 -21.41 6.12 -21.86
C PHE A 261 -20.11 5.31 -21.95
N GLY A 262 -19.15 5.87 -22.64
CA GLY A 262 -17.80 5.36 -22.73
C GLY A 262 -16.83 6.52 -22.91
N GLY A 263 -15.55 6.25 -22.85
CA GLY A 263 -14.56 7.31 -22.99
C GLY A 263 -13.15 6.78 -23.14
N VAL A 264 -12.27 7.72 -23.42
CA VAL A 264 -10.83 7.51 -23.44
C VAL A 264 -10.19 8.50 -22.48
N GLY A 265 -9.13 8.10 -21.80
CA GLY A 265 -8.50 8.99 -20.84
C GLY A 265 -7.09 8.58 -20.45
N PHE A 266 -6.51 9.43 -19.63
CA PHE A 266 -5.23 9.25 -18.99
C PHE A 266 -5.44 9.06 -17.49
N GLN A 267 -4.67 8.14 -16.92
CA GLN A 267 -4.66 7.89 -15.47
C GLN A 267 -3.23 7.75 -14.98
N SER A 268 -2.96 8.26 -13.80
CA SER A 268 -1.68 8.11 -13.11
C SER A 268 -1.93 7.90 -11.63
N SER A 269 -1.10 7.09 -10.99
CA SER A 269 -1.08 6.96 -9.53
C SER A 269 0.35 6.91 -9.03
N THR A 270 0.55 7.42 -7.83
CA THR A 270 1.81 7.37 -7.10
C THR A 270 1.51 6.93 -5.68
N THR A 271 2.32 6.04 -5.15
CA THR A 271 2.22 5.57 -3.77
C THR A 271 3.59 5.62 -3.12
N ASP A 272 3.65 6.27 -1.98
CA ASP A 272 4.79 6.31 -1.09
C ASP A 272 4.50 5.43 0.12
N ILE A 273 5.49 4.64 0.52
CA ILE A 273 5.45 3.79 1.71
C ILE A 273 6.63 4.19 2.57
N ALA A 274 6.38 4.48 3.84
CA ALA A 274 7.40 4.82 4.82
C ALA A 274 7.17 4.02 6.12
N ALA A 275 8.25 3.66 6.78
CA ALA A 275 8.24 3.10 8.12
C ALA A 275 8.83 4.16 9.06
N ASN A 276 7.98 4.82 9.85
CA ASN A 276 8.38 5.86 10.79
C ASN A 276 8.64 5.28 12.17
N GLY A 277 9.58 5.85 12.90
CA GLY A 277 9.96 5.42 14.25
C GLY A 277 11.32 4.74 14.29
N ALA A 278 11.69 4.25 15.46
CA ALA A 278 12.93 3.52 15.67
C ALA A 278 12.66 2.01 15.58
N TYR A 279 13.43 1.32 14.75
CA TYR A 279 13.28 -0.13 14.56
C TYR A 279 14.55 -0.86 15.03
N PRO A 280 14.44 -1.97 15.78
CA PRO A 280 15.58 -2.75 16.21
C PRO A 280 16.12 -3.61 15.06
N VAL A 281 17.40 -3.44 14.74
CA VAL A 281 18.12 -4.26 13.78
C VAL A 281 19.26 -4.98 14.48
N THR A 282 19.37 -6.30 14.30
CA THR A 282 20.45 -7.10 14.86
C THR A 282 21.66 -7.03 13.94
N VAL A 283 22.78 -6.57 14.47
CA VAL A 283 24.06 -6.44 13.75
C VAL A 283 25.17 -7.22 14.43
N PRO A 284 26.26 -7.57 13.73
CA PRO A 284 27.45 -8.11 14.37
C PRO A 284 28.05 -7.10 15.35
N ASN A 285 28.43 -7.54 16.55
CA ASN A 285 29.06 -6.70 17.54
C ASN A 285 30.53 -6.48 17.18
N GLU A 286 30.88 -5.32 16.64
CA GLU A 286 32.25 -4.96 16.28
C GLU A 286 33.21 -4.92 17.47
N ASN A 287 32.69 -4.69 18.66
CA ASN A 287 33.46 -4.66 19.92
C ASN A 287 33.47 -6.01 20.65
N TYR A 288 33.09 -7.09 19.96
CA TYR A 288 33.06 -8.41 20.54
C TYR A 288 34.42 -8.80 21.13
N ASN A 289 34.42 -9.09 22.42
CA ASN A 289 35.56 -9.60 23.16
C ASN A 289 35.05 -10.59 24.21
N GLN A 290 35.46 -11.84 24.11
CA GLN A 290 35.03 -12.92 25.05
C GLN A 290 35.11 -12.58 26.52
N THR A 291 36.00 -11.63 26.91
CA THR A 291 36.24 -11.28 28.32
C THR A 291 35.36 -10.10 28.79
N THR A 292 35.04 -9.16 27.88
CA THR A 292 34.39 -7.90 28.27
C THR A 292 33.01 -7.69 27.61
N SER A 293 32.74 -8.38 26.52
CA SER A 293 31.47 -8.33 25.81
C SER A 293 31.23 -9.72 25.21
N PRO A 294 30.61 -10.65 25.98
CA PRO A 294 30.45 -12.05 25.55
C PRO A 294 29.46 -12.25 24.42
N GLU A 295 28.64 -11.24 24.09
CA GLU A 295 27.63 -11.32 23.05
C GLU A 295 28.20 -10.91 21.69
N PRO A 296 28.22 -11.81 20.69
CA PRO A 296 28.66 -11.49 19.33
C PRO A 296 27.67 -10.66 18.53
N ARG A 297 26.53 -10.34 19.10
CA ARG A 297 25.42 -9.62 18.48
C ARG A 297 25.21 -8.28 19.18
N ALA A 298 24.80 -7.27 18.45
CA ALA A 298 24.37 -5.98 18.95
C ALA A 298 23.01 -5.63 18.32
N ILE A 299 22.24 -4.77 18.99
CA ILE A 299 21.01 -4.19 18.42
C ILE A 299 21.29 -2.72 18.17
N GLU A 300 21.06 -2.31 16.95
CA GLU A 300 21.11 -0.91 16.55
C GLU A 300 19.71 -0.40 16.24
N SER A 301 19.49 0.87 16.53
CA SER A 301 18.27 1.57 16.17
C SER A 301 18.43 2.14 14.75
N VAL A 302 17.54 1.73 13.86
CA VAL A 302 17.41 2.33 12.53
C VAL A 302 16.20 3.24 12.55
N THR A 303 16.41 4.52 12.19
CA THR A 303 15.37 5.54 12.02
C THR A 303 15.43 6.01 10.58
N ASP A 304 14.27 6.14 9.92
CA ASP A 304 14.17 6.77 8.59
C ASP A 304 13.91 8.27 8.74
#